data_cbecda8357b735c95188f4b8c8b9b23a
#
_entry.id   cbecda8357b735c95188f4b8c8b9b23a
#
_cell.length_a   1.000
_cell.length_b   1.000
_cell.length_c   1.000
_cell.angle_alpha   90.00
_cell.angle_beta   90.00
_cell.angle_gamma   90.00
#
_symmetry.space_group_name_H-M   'P 1'
#
loop_
_entity.id
_entity.type
_entity.pdbx_description
1 polymer ?
#
loop_
_entity_poly.entity_id
_entity_poly.type
_entity_poly.pdbx_seq_one_letter_code
_entity_poly.pdbx_strand_id
1 'polypeptide(L)'
;MLSLNDLKKRIIMNDSDKMKDDSLEKALSMMAHPDEWTEDKVLEIMEDEESMQVCQDILDCRLAMHREHLSHKPDVEVEWEKFRKKHSRRSNRYWITMGVAIGMAASFLLIFVFSWIKGFNGLSKDTIVYFTATDVANQDIMLKTTSGIHVSLSNQLIQEDLEKVGALLLQTDSARLEYTESINKVETHLLSTPRGKTFEVVLEDGSKIWLNADSRLEYPSRFVGDKRVVKLYGEAYFQISKDEKRPFIVDTDGLQTIVLGTEFNVRNYKKENSHVTLIEGSVKVNNTDNEHSVVLSPGENVRILEDGSLGVKEVDVDTYIYWRDGYFYFDNMTFADIMQDIGRWYNVNVVFDDARVMNYKLRYFCKRDEGIEKAVERLQCMKKAKVSLEGNTVYIR
;
A
#
# COMPACT_ATOMS: atom_id res chain seq x y z
N MET A 1 6.71 7.68 -26.31
CA MET A 1 7.70 8.45 -25.51
C MET A 1 7.68 9.88 -26.01
N LEU A 2 7.12 10.80 -25.25
CA LEU A 2 7.22 12.22 -25.55
C LEU A 2 8.66 12.67 -25.22
N SER A 3 9.26 13.50 -26.07
CA SER A 3 10.63 13.96 -25.85
C SER A 3 10.68 14.93 -24.67
N LEU A 4 11.84 15.01 -23.99
CA LEU A 4 12.11 15.98 -22.93
C LEU A 4 11.75 17.43 -23.32
N ASN A 5 11.84 17.77 -24.62
CA ASN A 5 11.48 19.06 -25.17
C ASN A 5 9.96 19.33 -25.18
N ASP A 6 9.12 18.29 -25.26
CA ASP A 6 7.67 18.44 -25.20
C ASP A 6 7.19 18.68 -23.76
N LEU A 7 7.89 18.09 -22.80
CA LEU A 7 7.70 18.35 -21.36
C LEU A 7 8.10 19.78 -20.98
N LYS A 8 9.28 20.24 -21.42
CA LYS A 8 9.72 21.65 -21.23
C LYS A 8 8.69 22.66 -21.76
N LYS A 9 8.15 22.44 -22.94
CA LYS A 9 7.16 23.38 -23.54
C LYS A 9 5.83 23.48 -22.80
N ARG A 10 5.39 22.40 -22.13
CA ARG A 10 4.12 22.41 -21.37
C ARG A 10 4.24 23.02 -19.96
N ILE A 11 5.41 22.95 -19.35
CA ILE A 11 5.67 23.48 -18.00
C ILE A 11 5.95 24.99 -18.03
N ILE A 12 6.61 25.51 -19.08
CA ILE A 12 7.03 26.91 -19.25
C ILE A 12 5.89 27.86 -19.69
N MET A 13 4.62 27.45 -19.69
CA MET A 13 3.51 28.32 -20.12
C MET A 13 3.08 29.37 -19.08
N ASN A 14 3.83 29.60 -18.01
CA ASN A 14 3.58 30.73 -17.10
C ASN A 14 4.87 31.55 -16.92
N ASP A 15 4.84 32.74 -17.45
CA ASP A 15 5.94 33.72 -17.56
C ASP A 15 6.18 34.40 -16.20
N SER A 16 6.98 33.81 -15.34
CA SER A 16 7.74 34.53 -14.30
C SER A 16 8.74 33.58 -13.61
N ASP A 17 10.00 33.87 -13.76
CA ASP A 17 11.19 33.55 -12.99
C ASP A 17 12.25 32.67 -13.64
N LYS A 18 13.37 33.32 -13.93
CA LYS A 18 14.63 32.69 -14.36
C LYS A 18 15.19 31.71 -13.30
N MET A 19 14.78 31.79 -12.05
CA MET A 19 15.21 30.89 -10.98
C MET A 19 14.59 29.50 -11.06
N LYS A 20 13.34 29.42 -11.54
CA LYS A 20 12.65 28.13 -11.78
C LYS A 20 13.25 27.28 -12.90
N ASP A 21 14.00 27.90 -13.83
CA ASP A 21 14.57 27.19 -14.98
C ASP A 21 15.75 26.28 -14.58
N ASP A 22 16.56 26.68 -13.61
CA ASP A 22 17.71 25.90 -13.10
C ASP A 22 17.25 24.69 -12.25
N SER A 23 16.29 24.88 -11.38
CA SER A 23 15.67 23.82 -10.56
C SER A 23 14.91 22.80 -11.41
N LEU A 24 14.21 23.27 -12.46
CA LEU A 24 13.53 22.42 -13.43
C LEU A 24 14.53 21.59 -14.26
N GLU A 25 15.64 22.19 -14.66
CA GLU A 25 16.68 21.51 -15.45
C GLU A 25 17.41 20.44 -14.63
N LYS A 26 17.69 20.72 -13.36
CA LYS A 26 18.23 19.75 -12.39
C LYS A 26 17.28 18.59 -12.17
N ALA A 27 15.99 18.84 -11.90
CA ALA A 27 14.99 17.81 -11.68
C ALA A 27 14.77 16.91 -12.92
N LEU A 28 14.74 17.50 -14.13
CA LEU A 28 14.62 16.75 -15.38
C LEU A 28 15.85 15.91 -15.67
N SER A 29 17.07 16.41 -15.38
CA SER A 29 18.33 15.69 -15.52
C SER A 29 18.38 14.47 -14.59
N MET A 30 17.98 14.64 -13.33
CA MET A 30 17.91 13.54 -12.35
C MET A 30 16.97 12.41 -12.82
N MET A 31 15.82 12.77 -13.39
CA MET A 31 14.86 11.78 -13.89
C MET A 31 15.28 11.10 -15.20
N ALA A 32 16.10 11.76 -16.02
CA ALA A 32 16.56 11.22 -17.30
C ALA A 32 17.80 10.30 -17.15
N HIS A 33 18.65 10.61 -16.20
CA HIS A 33 19.92 9.92 -15.97
C HIS A 33 20.17 9.67 -14.48
N PRO A 34 19.36 8.81 -13.82
CA PRO A 34 19.45 8.58 -12.37
C PRO A 34 20.82 8.05 -11.92
N ASP A 35 21.52 7.32 -12.80
CA ASP A 35 22.83 6.72 -12.51
C ASP A 35 23.97 7.74 -12.40
N GLU A 36 23.77 8.99 -12.83
CA GLU A 36 24.75 10.07 -12.77
C GLU A 36 24.65 10.91 -11.48
N TRP A 37 23.65 10.62 -10.63
CA TRP A 37 23.36 11.38 -9.41
C TRP A 37 23.86 10.64 -8.16
N THR A 38 24.71 11.31 -7.40
CA THR A 38 25.19 10.83 -6.09
C THR A 38 24.19 11.20 -4.98
N GLU A 39 24.19 10.45 -3.88
CA GLU A 39 23.34 10.71 -2.72
C GLU A 39 23.40 12.17 -2.23
N ASP A 40 24.61 12.75 -2.19
CA ASP A 40 24.81 14.15 -1.76
C ASP A 40 24.09 15.16 -2.66
N LYS A 41 24.08 14.94 -3.98
CA LYS A 41 23.39 15.81 -4.94
C LYS A 41 21.86 15.66 -4.88
N VAL A 42 21.39 14.46 -4.57
CA VAL A 42 19.95 14.23 -4.37
C VAL A 42 19.48 14.89 -3.08
N LEU A 43 20.27 14.81 -2.01
CA LEU A 43 19.99 15.47 -0.74
C LEU A 43 19.94 17.00 -0.89
N GLU A 44 20.85 17.60 -1.67
CA GLU A 44 20.86 19.04 -1.96
C GLU A 44 19.56 19.52 -2.63
N ILE A 45 18.98 18.70 -3.54
CA ILE A 45 17.69 19.01 -4.16
C ILE A 45 16.53 18.80 -3.18
N MET A 46 16.63 17.81 -2.28
CA MET A 46 15.57 17.52 -1.31
C MET A 46 15.55 18.52 -0.15
N GLU A 47 16.64 19.22 0.16
CA GLU A 47 16.71 20.28 1.15
C GLU A 47 16.18 21.63 0.62
N ASP A 48 16.14 21.81 -0.70
CA ASP A 48 15.60 22.99 -1.34
C ASP A 48 14.08 22.84 -1.60
N GLU A 49 13.28 23.61 -0.86
CA GLU A 49 11.81 23.53 -0.89
C GLU A 49 11.24 23.82 -2.30
N GLU A 50 11.92 24.68 -3.08
CA GLU A 50 11.52 25.04 -4.43
C GLU A 50 11.82 23.89 -5.43
N SER A 51 12.96 23.27 -5.33
CA SER A 51 13.34 22.09 -6.14
C SER A 51 12.48 20.86 -5.82
N MET A 52 12.09 20.66 -4.56
CA MET A 52 11.14 19.63 -4.15
C MET A 52 9.75 19.87 -4.74
N GLN A 53 9.26 21.10 -4.77
CA GLN A 53 7.98 21.43 -5.38
C GLN A 53 8.00 21.17 -6.89
N VAL A 54 9.08 21.52 -7.58
CA VAL A 54 9.27 21.25 -9.02
C VAL A 54 9.30 19.74 -9.29
N CYS A 55 9.95 18.95 -8.46
CA CYS A 55 9.94 17.48 -8.58
C CYS A 55 8.53 16.90 -8.42
N GLN A 56 7.75 17.41 -7.47
CA GLN A 56 6.36 17.01 -7.29
C GLN A 56 5.48 17.38 -8.50
N ASP A 57 5.64 18.58 -9.03
CA ASP A 57 4.89 19.05 -10.20
C ASP A 57 5.21 18.21 -11.45
N ILE A 58 6.48 17.80 -11.63
CA ILE A 58 6.89 16.91 -12.73
C ILE A 58 6.27 15.51 -12.56
N LEU A 59 6.27 14.95 -11.35
CA LEU A 59 5.64 13.68 -11.04
C LEU A 59 4.13 13.73 -11.32
N ASP A 60 3.47 14.80 -10.92
CA ASP A 60 2.03 14.99 -11.17
C ASP A 60 1.71 15.16 -12.66
N CYS A 61 2.56 15.88 -13.41
CA CYS A 61 2.46 15.98 -14.86
C CYS A 61 2.65 14.63 -15.55
N ARG A 62 3.61 13.82 -15.13
CA ARG A 62 3.86 12.49 -15.68
C ARG A 62 2.69 11.53 -15.45
N LEU A 63 2.13 11.56 -14.24
CA LEU A 63 0.94 10.78 -13.86
C LEU A 63 -0.31 11.26 -14.61
N ALA A 64 -0.48 12.58 -14.81
CA ALA A 64 -1.57 13.13 -15.58
C ALA A 64 -1.50 12.73 -17.06
N MET A 65 -0.29 12.72 -17.65
CA MET A 65 -0.08 12.27 -19.05
C MET A 65 -0.32 10.77 -19.21
N HIS A 66 0.05 9.95 -18.23
CA HIS A 66 -0.26 8.51 -18.25
C HIS A 66 -1.78 8.26 -18.20
N ARG A 67 -2.52 9.06 -17.43
CA ARG A 67 -4.00 9.04 -17.41
C ARG A 67 -4.62 9.50 -18.74
N GLU A 68 -4.04 10.47 -19.41
CA GLU A 68 -4.55 10.98 -20.70
C GLU A 68 -4.42 9.94 -21.83
N HIS A 69 -3.46 9.03 -21.75
CA HIS A 69 -3.31 7.91 -22.69
C HIS A 69 -4.34 6.77 -22.49
N LEU A 70 -4.92 6.66 -21.28
CA LEU A 70 -5.88 5.61 -20.90
C LEU A 70 -7.35 6.07 -20.96
N SER A 71 -7.64 7.36 -21.11
CA SER A 71 -9.01 7.86 -21.11
C SER A 71 -9.52 8.16 -22.51
N HIS A 72 -10.62 7.51 -22.92
CA HIS A 72 -11.50 8.00 -23.97
C HIS A 72 -11.95 9.42 -23.58
N LYS A 73 -11.59 10.43 -24.38
CA LYS A 73 -11.99 11.82 -24.14
C LYS A 73 -13.52 11.89 -24.16
N PRO A 74 -14.18 12.23 -23.06
CA PRO A 74 -15.62 12.44 -23.07
C PRO A 74 -15.91 13.66 -23.96
N ASP A 75 -16.98 13.58 -24.77
CA ASP A 75 -17.47 14.69 -25.54
C ASP A 75 -18.02 15.77 -24.58
N VAL A 76 -17.26 16.85 -24.44
CA VAL A 76 -17.52 17.93 -23.47
C VAL A 76 -18.90 18.55 -23.68
N GLU A 77 -19.41 18.63 -24.91
CA GLU A 77 -20.73 19.19 -25.22
C GLU A 77 -21.86 18.26 -24.77
N VAL A 78 -21.72 16.96 -24.93
CA VAL A 78 -22.67 15.97 -24.49
C VAL A 78 -22.76 15.93 -22.96
N GLU A 79 -21.62 16.01 -22.26
CA GLU A 79 -21.60 16.06 -20.78
C GLU A 79 -22.13 17.40 -20.25
N TRP A 80 -21.90 18.50 -20.94
CA TRP A 80 -22.42 19.82 -20.60
C TRP A 80 -23.93 19.95 -20.79
N GLU A 81 -24.49 19.29 -21.79
CA GLU A 81 -25.95 19.19 -21.96
C GLU A 81 -26.62 18.33 -20.87
N LYS A 82 -26.02 17.23 -20.47
CA LYS A 82 -26.49 16.40 -19.34
C LYS A 82 -26.50 17.20 -18.04
N PHE A 83 -25.44 17.98 -17.78
CA PHE A 83 -25.35 18.85 -16.59
C PHE A 83 -26.43 19.94 -16.60
N ARG A 84 -26.67 20.61 -17.73
CA ARG A 84 -27.71 21.65 -17.89
C ARG A 84 -29.12 21.10 -17.67
N LYS A 85 -29.44 19.91 -18.18
CA LYS A 85 -30.75 19.25 -17.98
C LYS A 85 -30.98 18.86 -16.52
N LYS A 86 -29.95 18.49 -15.78
CA LYS A 86 -30.04 18.10 -14.37
C LYS A 86 -30.23 19.28 -13.40
N HIS A 87 -29.86 20.50 -13.81
CA HIS A 87 -29.89 21.70 -12.97
C HIS A 87 -30.89 22.77 -13.39
N SER A 88 -31.84 22.48 -14.33
CA SER A 88 -32.90 23.41 -14.68
C SER A 88 -33.90 23.52 -13.53
N ARG A 89 -33.86 24.63 -12.81
CA ARG A 89 -34.81 24.98 -11.75
C ARG A 89 -36.23 25.10 -12.32
N ARG A 90 -37.12 24.21 -11.87
CA ARG A 90 -38.57 24.44 -11.98
C ARG A 90 -38.93 25.61 -11.05
N SER A 91 -39.34 26.73 -11.64
CA SER A 91 -39.99 27.86 -10.97
C SER A 91 -41.38 27.41 -10.45
N ASN A 92 -41.54 27.26 -9.16
CA ASN A 92 -42.85 27.05 -8.56
C ASN A 92 -43.40 28.38 -8.03
N ARG A 93 -44.37 28.93 -8.74
CA ARG A 93 -45.15 30.12 -8.43
C ARG A 93 -46.39 29.74 -7.62
N TYR A 94 -46.19 29.23 -6.38
CA TYR A 94 -47.33 28.88 -5.46
C TYR A 94 -46.93 29.08 -3.98
N TRP A 95 -46.57 30.29 -3.58
CA TRP A 95 -46.31 30.53 -2.13
C TRP A 95 -46.72 31.95 -1.72
N ILE A 96 -47.98 32.39 -1.94
CA ILE A 96 -48.47 33.69 -1.41
C ILE A 96 -49.83 33.56 -0.74
N THR A 97 -50.22 32.45 -0.19
CA THR A 97 -51.49 32.40 0.59
C THR A 97 -51.48 31.52 1.82
N MET A 98 -50.42 31.46 2.59
CA MET A 98 -50.44 30.67 3.83
C MET A 98 -49.65 31.31 4.99
N GLY A 99 -49.85 32.61 5.20
CA GLY A 99 -49.06 33.43 6.12
C GLY A 99 -49.54 33.53 7.56
N VAL A 100 -50.60 32.86 8.03
CA VAL A 100 -51.14 33.06 9.40
C VAL A 100 -51.23 31.83 10.28
N ALA A 101 -51.16 30.62 9.73
CA ALA A 101 -51.20 29.38 10.53
C ALA A 101 -49.82 28.87 10.99
N ILE A 102 -48.74 29.53 10.60
CA ILE A 102 -47.37 29.02 10.76
C ILE A 102 -46.70 29.50 12.06
N GLY A 103 -47.21 30.51 12.73
CA GLY A 103 -46.55 31.07 13.92
C GLY A 103 -46.51 30.16 15.15
N MET A 104 -47.49 29.27 15.35
CA MET A 104 -47.49 28.36 16.50
C MET A 104 -46.81 27.03 16.19
N ALA A 105 -46.87 26.55 14.95
CA ALA A 105 -46.14 25.35 14.54
C ALA A 105 -44.61 25.55 14.51
N ALA A 106 -44.14 26.76 14.17
CA ALA A 106 -42.72 27.09 14.15
C ALA A 106 -42.10 27.06 15.55
N SER A 107 -42.83 27.47 16.61
CA SER A 107 -42.30 27.41 17.98
C SER A 107 -42.13 25.98 18.48
N PHE A 108 -43.11 25.11 18.19
CA PHE A 108 -43.03 23.67 18.51
C PHE A 108 -41.96 22.98 17.67
N LEU A 109 -41.81 23.35 16.39
CA LEU A 109 -40.76 22.82 15.52
C LEU A 109 -39.36 23.27 15.97
N LEU A 110 -39.18 24.52 16.41
CA LEU A 110 -37.93 25.00 16.99
C LEU A 110 -37.58 24.31 18.30
N ILE A 111 -38.57 24.07 19.19
CA ILE A 111 -38.35 23.31 20.43
C ILE A 111 -38.05 21.84 20.10
N PHE A 112 -38.70 21.24 19.13
CA PHE A 112 -38.46 19.88 18.69
C PHE A 112 -37.10 19.75 17.98
N VAL A 113 -36.76 20.69 17.11
CA VAL A 113 -35.46 20.75 16.45
C VAL A 113 -34.36 21.04 17.48
N PHE A 114 -34.60 21.90 18.48
CA PHE A 114 -33.59 22.16 19.53
C PHE A 114 -33.43 20.98 20.49
N SER A 115 -34.54 20.25 20.80
CA SER A 115 -34.45 18.99 21.54
C SER A 115 -33.83 17.88 20.70
N TRP A 116 -34.09 17.87 19.40
CA TRP A 116 -33.49 16.92 18.47
C TRP A 116 -31.99 17.21 18.27
N ILE A 117 -31.60 18.47 18.14
CA ILE A 117 -30.18 18.90 18.09
C ILE A 117 -29.48 18.61 19.43
N LYS A 118 -30.14 18.81 20.59
CA LYS A 118 -29.57 18.40 21.89
C LYS A 118 -29.52 16.89 22.07
N GLY A 119 -30.50 16.14 21.53
CA GLY A 119 -30.48 14.67 21.49
C GLY A 119 -29.42 14.14 20.50
N PHE A 120 -29.14 14.86 19.41
CA PHE A 120 -28.12 14.49 18.44
C PHE A 120 -26.69 14.82 18.91
N ASN A 121 -26.53 15.80 19.81
CA ASN A 121 -25.22 16.07 20.46
C ASN A 121 -24.88 15.07 21.58
N GLY A 122 -25.74 14.11 21.85
CA GLY A 122 -25.52 12.97 22.76
C GLY A 122 -25.19 11.66 22.03
N LEU A 123 -24.99 11.69 20.71
CA LEU A 123 -24.31 10.58 20.04
C LEU A 123 -22.90 10.55 20.58
N SER A 124 -22.63 9.63 21.49
CA SER A 124 -21.27 9.22 21.82
C SER A 124 -20.56 9.06 20.48
N LYS A 125 -19.48 9.82 20.27
CA LYS A 125 -18.57 9.52 19.17
C LYS A 125 -18.10 8.11 19.45
N ASP A 126 -18.65 7.14 18.75
CA ASP A 126 -18.20 5.76 18.88
C ASP A 126 -16.74 5.72 18.38
N THR A 127 -15.86 5.86 19.32
CA THR A 127 -14.42 5.77 19.09
C THR A 127 -14.11 4.36 18.60
N ILE A 128 -13.66 4.23 17.36
CA ILE A 128 -13.36 2.96 16.73
C ILE A 128 -11.88 2.66 16.90
N VAL A 129 -11.55 1.67 17.73
CA VAL A 129 -10.20 1.10 17.78
C VAL A 129 -10.03 0.25 16.53
N TYR A 130 -9.35 0.78 15.54
CA TYR A 130 -9.22 0.16 14.22
C TYR A 130 -8.03 -0.81 14.13
N PHE A 131 -6.91 -0.45 14.76
CA PHE A 131 -5.72 -1.28 14.79
C PHE A 131 -5.11 -1.24 16.18
N THR A 132 -4.62 -2.39 16.66
CA THR A 132 -4.03 -2.51 18.00
C THR A 132 -2.56 -2.89 17.91
N ALA A 133 -1.72 -2.15 18.60
CA ALA A 133 -0.32 -2.53 18.82
C ALA A 133 -0.25 -3.86 19.58
N THR A 134 0.78 -4.64 19.30
CA THR A 134 1.08 -5.87 20.06
C THR A 134 2.16 -5.61 21.09
N ASP A 135 2.13 -6.39 22.18
CA ASP A 135 3.22 -6.37 23.15
C ASP A 135 4.56 -6.74 22.49
N VAL A 136 5.59 -5.99 22.86
CA VAL A 136 6.90 -5.94 22.19
C VAL A 136 7.79 -7.16 22.51
N ALA A 137 7.24 -8.28 22.94
CA ALA A 137 8.00 -9.41 23.47
C ALA A 137 8.97 -10.08 22.47
N ASN A 138 8.84 -9.86 21.15
CA ASN A 138 9.75 -10.46 20.17
C ASN A 138 9.87 -9.57 18.93
N GLN A 139 10.93 -8.77 18.87
CA GLN A 139 11.21 -7.84 17.76
C GLN A 139 12.22 -8.40 16.75
N ASP A 140 12.56 -9.68 16.84
CA ASP A 140 13.57 -10.27 15.98
C ASP A 140 12.96 -11.07 14.82
N ILE A 141 13.68 -11.06 13.71
CA ILE A 141 13.40 -11.95 12.60
C ILE A 141 13.80 -13.35 13.04
N MET A 142 12.86 -14.29 13.01
CA MET A 142 13.03 -15.63 13.54
C MET A 142 12.94 -16.67 12.44
N LEU A 143 13.90 -17.59 12.43
CA LEU A 143 13.82 -18.84 11.67
C LEU A 143 13.59 -20.00 12.65
N LYS A 144 12.54 -20.81 12.38
CA LYS A 144 12.24 -22.04 13.09
C LYS A 144 12.22 -23.19 12.10
N THR A 145 12.72 -24.34 12.53
CA THR A 145 12.71 -25.57 11.74
C THR A 145 11.94 -26.68 12.41
N THR A 146 11.53 -27.69 11.65
CA THR A 146 10.87 -28.87 12.21
C THR A 146 11.81 -29.74 13.07
N SER A 147 13.14 -29.60 12.91
CA SER A 147 14.13 -30.23 13.80
C SER A 147 14.25 -29.55 15.18
N GLY A 148 13.54 -28.43 15.41
CA GLY A 148 13.54 -27.71 16.66
C GLY A 148 14.60 -26.62 16.78
N ILE A 149 15.29 -26.27 15.71
CA ILE A 149 16.21 -25.13 15.68
C ILE A 149 15.39 -23.84 15.66
N HIS A 150 15.73 -22.92 16.58
CA HIS A 150 15.11 -21.60 16.72
C HIS A 150 16.20 -20.56 16.71
N VAL A 151 16.30 -19.78 15.65
CA VAL A 151 17.38 -18.81 15.42
C VAL A 151 16.81 -17.41 15.26
N SER A 152 17.37 -16.44 16.02
CA SER A 152 17.14 -15.01 15.76
C SER A 152 18.15 -14.51 14.75
N LEU A 153 17.68 -14.13 13.55
CA LEU A 153 18.53 -13.67 12.45
C LEU A 153 19.12 -12.27 12.65
N SER A 154 18.81 -11.62 13.77
CA SER A 154 19.40 -10.35 14.16
C SER A 154 20.75 -10.51 14.89
N ASN A 155 21.15 -11.74 15.26
CA ASN A 155 22.36 -12.03 16.02
C ASN A 155 23.46 -12.60 15.10
N GLN A 156 24.68 -12.03 15.16
CA GLN A 156 25.83 -12.45 14.33
C GLN A 156 26.43 -13.82 14.70
N LEU A 157 26.09 -14.36 15.91
CA LEU A 157 26.67 -15.60 16.43
C LEU A 157 25.97 -16.89 15.97
N ILE A 158 25.10 -16.82 14.96
CA ILE A 158 24.16 -17.90 14.57
C ILE A 158 24.63 -18.72 13.34
N GLN A 159 25.80 -18.41 12.78
CA GLN A 159 26.25 -19.03 11.55
C GLN A 159 26.33 -20.56 11.66
N GLU A 160 26.79 -21.11 12.78
CA GLU A 160 26.85 -22.58 13.02
C GLU A 160 25.47 -23.25 13.01
N ASP A 161 24.43 -22.57 13.53
CA ASP A 161 23.08 -23.11 13.55
C ASP A 161 22.43 -23.02 12.16
N LEU A 162 22.74 -21.98 11.39
CA LEU A 162 22.30 -21.86 10.00
C LEU A 162 22.97 -22.88 9.08
N GLU A 163 24.25 -23.16 9.27
CA GLU A 163 24.97 -24.20 8.50
C GLU A 163 24.35 -25.59 8.70
N LYS A 164 23.86 -25.90 9.92
CA LYS A 164 23.18 -27.17 10.21
C LYS A 164 21.90 -27.36 9.38
N VAL A 165 21.25 -26.25 8.98
CA VAL A 165 20.05 -26.24 8.15
C VAL A 165 20.32 -25.90 6.68
N GLY A 166 21.61 -25.81 6.30
CA GLY A 166 22.04 -25.51 4.95
C GLY A 166 21.75 -24.08 4.50
N ALA A 167 21.71 -23.14 5.43
CA ALA A 167 21.45 -21.74 5.16
C ALA A 167 22.65 -20.84 5.53
N LEU A 168 22.79 -19.74 4.84
CA LEU A 168 23.77 -18.70 5.09
C LEU A 168 23.06 -17.37 5.28
N LEU A 169 23.45 -16.64 6.32
CA LEU A 169 23.03 -15.25 6.52
C LEU A 169 24.05 -14.33 5.84
N LEU A 170 23.65 -13.70 4.77
CA LEU A 170 24.44 -12.68 4.08
C LEU A 170 24.06 -11.31 4.64
N GLN A 171 25.06 -10.60 5.15
CA GLN A 171 24.93 -9.21 5.57
C GLN A 171 25.60 -8.34 4.51
N THR A 172 24.80 -7.89 3.56
CA THR A 172 25.15 -6.82 2.64
C THR A 172 24.39 -5.56 3.06
N ASP A 173 23.95 -4.73 2.15
CA ASP A 173 23.11 -3.54 2.45
C ASP A 173 21.78 -3.90 3.11
N SER A 174 21.28 -5.13 2.87
CA SER A 174 20.14 -5.72 3.59
C SER A 174 20.47 -7.16 4.01
N ALA A 175 20.16 -7.52 5.26
CA ALA A 175 20.34 -8.90 5.73
C ALA A 175 19.39 -9.84 4.97
N ARG A 176 19.94 -10.91 4.39
CA ARG A 176 19.16 -11.92 3.67
C ARG A 176 19.64 -13.32 4.00
N LEU A 177 18.70 -14.27 3.97
CA LEU A 177 18.96 -15.68 4.14
C LEU A 177 19.07 -16.36 2.76
N GLU A 178 20.16 -17.10 2.52
CA GLU A 178 20.33 -17.91 1.31
C GLU A 178 20.50 -19.39 1.67
N TYR A 179 19.99 -20.27 0.82
CA TYR A 179 20.17 -21.71 0.97
C TYR A 179 21.26 -22.22 0.05
N THR A 180 22.08 -23.13 0.58
CA THR A 180 23.15 -23.82 -0.14
C THR A 180 22.67 -25.23 -0.57
N GLU A 181 23.24 -25.78 -1.63
CA GLU A 181 22.89 -27.11 -2.16
C GLU A 181 23.16 -28.28 -1.19
N SER A 182 23.83 -28.04 -0.06
CA SER A 182 24.34 -29.07 0.86
C SER A 182 23.29 -29.66 1.83
N ILE A 183 22.01 -29.57 1.53
CA ILE A 183 20.94 -30.01 2.44
C ILE A 183 20.73 -31.53 2.30
N ASN A 184 21.18 -32.28 3.31
CA ASN A 184 21.02 -33.75 3.36
C ASN A 184 19.59 -34.19 3.74
N LYS A 185 18.85 -33.37 4.46
CA LYS A 185 17.49 -33.68 4.93
C LYS A 185 16.55 -32.54 4.64
N VAL A 186 15.45 -32.83 3.96
CA VAL A 186 14.42 -31.82 3.71
C VAL A 186 13.62 -31.57 4.98
N GLU A 187 13.58 -30.32 5.41
CA GLU A 187 12.84 -29.86 6.59
C GLU A 187 11.93 -28.70 6.23
N THR A 188 10.86 -28.53 6.99
CA THR A 188 10.01 -27.35 6.86
C THR A 188 10.57 -26.23 7.74
N HIS A 189 10.74 -25.08 7.15
CA HIS A 189 11.21 -23.85 7.78
C HIS A 189 10.05 -22.86 7.91
N LEU A 190 10.01 -22.16 9.02
CA LEU A 190 9.10 -21.04 9.28
C LEU A 190 9.93 -19.77 9.53
N LEU A 191 9.94 -18.90 8.55
CA LEU A 191 10.56 -17.56 8.65
C LEU A 191 9.48 -16.55 9.08
N SER A 192 9.77 -15.74 10.10
CA SER A 192 8.84 -14.77 10.64
C SER A 192 9.50 -13.39 10.75
N THR A 193 8.83 -12.38 10.20
CA THR A 193 9.20 -10.96 10.36
C THR A 193 8.31 -10.31 11.42
N PRO A 194 8.87 -9.63 12.41
CA PRO A 194 8.08 -8.84 13.35
C PRO A 194 7.56 -7.56 12.70
N ARG A 195 6.76 -6.81 13.43
CA ARG A 195 6.36 -5.46 13.05
C ARG A 195 7.59 -4.55 12.95
N GLY A 196 7.56 -3.62 12.01
CA GLY A 196 8.65 -2.67 11.77
C GLY A 196 9.88 -3.24 11.06
N LYS A 197 9.83 -4.47 10.59
CA LYS A 197 10.94 -5.07 9.85
C LYS A 197 10.46 -5.73 8.56
N THR A 198 11.33 -5.73 7.56
CA THR A 198 11.22 -6.54 6.36
C THR A 198 12.40 -7.48 6.28
N PHE A 199 12.28 -8.57 5.52
CA PHE A 199 13.39 -9.50 5.37
C PHE A 199 13.35 -10.21 4.00
N GLU A 200 14.51 -10.43 3.43
CA GLU A 200 14.70 -11.15 2.17
C GLU A 200 15.15 -12.60 2.42
N VAL A 201 14.55 -13.53 1.72
CA VAL A 201 15.02 -14.91 1.64
C VAL A 201 15.17 -15.36 0.19
N VAL A 202 16.29 -15.99 -0.12
CA VAL A 202 16.55 -16.64 -1.41
C VAL A 202 16.44 -18.13 -1.18
N LEU A 203 15.44 -18.75 -1.82
CA LEU A 203 15.19 -20.18 -1.73
C LEU A 203 16.19 -20.98 -2.57
N GLU A 204 16.22 -22.31 -2.38
CA GLU A 204 17.19 -23.19 -3.05
C GLU A 204 17.05 -23.23 -4.58
N ASP A 205 15.86 -22.90 -5.10
CA ASP A 205 15.57 -22.79 -6.54
C ASP A 205 15.98 -21.43 -7.13
N GLY A 206 16.57 -20.53 -6.32
CA GLY A 206 16.96 -19.17 -6.69
C GLY A 206 15.79 -18.17 -6.67
N SER A 207 14.59 -18.59 -6.27
CA SER A 207 13.47 -17.66 -6.07
C SER A 207 13.75 -16.72 -4.89
N LYS A 208 13.45 -15.42 -5.06
CA LYS A 208 13.63 -14.41 -4.03
C LYS A 208 12.28 -13.98 -3.47
N ILE A 209 12.20 -13.88 -2.17
CA ILE A 209 10.97 -13.50 -1.47
C ILE A 209 11.31 -12.44 -0.44
N TRP A 210 10.61 -11.30 -0.49
CA TRP A 210 10.68 -10.27 0.53
C TRP A 210 9.43 -10.37 1.40
N LEU A 211 9.61 -10.54 2.70
CA LEU A 211 8.53 -10.53 3.67
C LEU A 211 8.35 -9.11 4.24
N ASN A 212 7.12 -8.64 4.24
CA ASN A 212 6.76 -7.38 4.90
C ASN A 212 6.61 -7.58 6.43
N ALA A 213 6.39 -6.49 7.15
CA ALA A 213 6.18 -6.51 8.60
C ALA A 213 4.99 -7.42 9.00
N ASP A 214 5.10 -8.07 10.15
CA ASP A 214 4.09 -8.97 10.72
C ASP A 214 3.71 -10.14 9.78
N SER A 215 4.71 -10.72 9.10
CA SER A 215 4.51 -11.77 8.11
C SER A 215 5.25 -13.05 8.46
N ARG A 216 4.78 -14.17 7.92
CA ARG A 216 5.37 -15.50 8.11
C ARG A 216 5.34 -16.27 6.81
N LEU A 217 6.44 -16.92 6.49
CA LEU A 217 6.58 -17.81 5.34
C LEU A 217 6.97 -19.19 5.82
N GLU A 218 6.17 -20.19 5.49
CA GLU A 218 6.47 -21.60 5.70
C GLU A 218 6.87 -22.22 4.36
N TYR A 219 8.03 -22.86 4.29
CA TYR A 219 8.60 -23.41 3.07
C TYR A 219 9.53 -24.59 3.37
N PRO A 220 9.70 -25.55 2.46
CA PRO A 220 10.69 -26.61 2.62
C PRO A 220 12.09 -26.08 2.36
N SER A 221 13.09 -26.59 3.07
CA SER A 221 14.51 -26.25 2.83
C SER A 221 14.97 -26.56 1.41
N ARG A 222 14.31 -27.51 0.74
CA ARG A 222 14.46 -27.87 -0.67
C ARG A 222 13.15 -28.37 -1.25
N PHE A 223 12.80 -27.95 -2.46
CA PHE A 223 11.62 -28.44 -3.15
C PHE A 223 11.85 -29.84 -3.72
N VAL A 224 11.00 -30.78 -3.31
CA VAL A 224 11.01 -32.17 -3.78
C VAL A 224 9.71 -32.49 -4.51
N GLY A 225 9.81 -33.15 -5.67
CA GLY A 225 8.63 -33.49 -6.46
C GLY A 225 8.34 -32.51 -7.60
N ASP A 226 7.10 -32.48 -8.04
CA ASP A 226 6.62 -31.79 -9.23
C ASP A 226 6.07 -30.36 -8.98
N LYS A 227 6.12 -29.89 -7.74
CA LYS A 227 5.61 -28.58 -7.33
C LYS A 227 6.54 -27.92 -6.31
N ARG A 228 6.56 -26.60 -6.31
CA ARG A 228 7.25 -25.75 -5.32
C ARG A 228 6.17 -25.06 -4.48
N VAL A 229 5.93 -25.53 -3.26
CA VAL A 229 4.83 -25.03 -2.42
C VAL A 229 5.38 -24.30 -1.22
N VAL A 230 4.83 -23.11 -0.97
CA VAL A 230 5.06 -22.31 0.24
C VAL A 230 3.73 -21.85 0.81
N LYS A 231 3.69 -21.56 2.13
CA LYS A 231 2.52 -20.94 2.77
C LYS A 231 2.88 -19.55 3.30
N LEU A 232 2.01 -18.59 3.00
CA LEU A 232 2.18 -17.22 3.43
C LEU A 232 1.07 -16.80 4.40
N TYR A 233 1.48 -16.12 5.48
CA TYR A 233 0.64 -15.34 6.37
C TYR A 233 1.19 -13.92 6.40
N GLY A 234 0.39 -12.93 6.09
CA GLY A 234 0.84 -11.54 5.99
C GLY A 234 1.08 -11.11 4.55
N GLU A 235 2.15 -10.40 4.28
CA GLU A 235 2.44 -9.85 2.96
C GLU A 235 3.86 -10.19 2.51
N ALA A 236 3.98 -10.60 1.26
CA ALA A 236 5.28 -10.83 0.63
C ALA A 236 5.27 -10.48 -0.86
N TYR A 237 6.42 -9.99 -1.32
CA TYR A 237 6.75 -9.84 -2.72
C TYR A 237 7.58 -11.05 -3.18
N PHE A 238 7.22 -11.59 -4.32
CA PHE A 238 7.81 -12.78 -4.90
C PHE A 238 8.45 -12.46 -6.25
N GLN A 239 9.70 -12.84 -6.41
CA GLN A 239 10.40 -12.92 -7.69
C GLN A 239 10.79 -14.38 -7.92
N ILE A 240 9.96 -15.10 -8.67
CA ILE A 240 10.06 -16.56 -8.79
C ILE A 240 10.92 -16.93 -9.98
N SER A 241 11.91 -17.81 -9.73
CA SER A 241 12.74 -18.40 -10.76
C SER A 241 11.91 -19.22 -11.75
N LYS A 242 12.16 -19.03 -13.05
CA LYS A 242 11.40 -19.70 -14.12
C LYS A 242 11.64 -21.21 -14.11
N ASP A 243 10.57 -21.99 -13.93
CA ASP A 243 10.56 -23.45 -14.06
C ASP A 243 9.18 -23.89 -14.58
N GLU A 244 9.10 -24.18 -15.86
CA GLU A 244 7.86 -24.55 -16.54
C GLU A 244 7.37 -25.97 -16.15
N LYS A 245 8.25 -26.80 -15.58
CA LYS A 245 7.93 -28.18 -15.20
C LYS A 245 7.41 -28.28 -13.76
N ARG A 246 7.84 -27.37 -12.88
CA ARG A 246 7.46 -27.36 -11.47
C ARG A 246 6.83 -26.02 -11.11
N PRO A 247 5.50 -25.92 -11.14
CA PRO A 247 4.82 -24.70 -10.75
C PRO A 247 5.18 -24.31 -9.31
N PHE A 248 5.30 -22.99 -9.08
CA PHE A 248 5.44 -22.43 -7.76
C PHE A 248 4.04 -22.05 -7.24
N ILE A 249 3.73 -22.46 -6.03
CA ILE A 249 2.41 -22.30 -5.42
C ILE A 249 2.56 -21.56 -4.10
N VAL A 250 1.86 -20.43 -3.97
CA VAL A 250 1.72 -19.73 -2.69
C VAL A 250 0.33 -20.03 -2.14
N ASP A 251 0.28 -20.82 -1.07
CA ASP A 251 -0.95 -21.08 -0.34
C ASP A 251 -1.14 -20.02 0.75
N THR A 252 -2.34 -19.47 0.81
CA THR A 252 -2.78 -18.56 1.86
C THR A 252 -4.17 -18.99 2.37
N ASP A 253 -4.64 -18.34 3.42
CA ASP A 253 -6.02 -18.53 3.87
C ASP A 253 -6.98 -17.91 2.83
N GLY A 254 -7.73 -18.75 2.13
CA GLY A 254 -8.71 -18.37 1.09
C GLY A 254 -8.17 -18.22 -0.34
N LEU A 255 -6.86 -18.07 -0.58
CA LEU A 255 -6.29 -17.93 -1.92
C LEU A 255 -5.11 -18.87 -2.16
N GLN A 256 -5.08 -19.46 -3.35
CA GLN A 256 -3.93 -20.16 -3.86
C GLN A 256 -3.43 -19.48 -5.14
N THR A 257 -2.16 -19.09 -5.15
CA THR A 257 -1.51 -18.40 -6.27
C THR A 257 -0.53 -19.34 -6.96
N ILE A 258 -0.66 -19.55 -8.27
CA ILE A 258 0.12 -20.52 -9.05
C ILE A 258 0.86 -19.78 -10.16
N VAL A 259 2.18 -19.98 -10.24
CA VAL A 259 3.06 -19.33 -11.23
C VAL A 259 4.13 -20.27 -11.75
N LEU A 260 4.76 -19.94 -12.89
CA LEU A 260 5.88 -20.69 -13.48
C LEU A 260 7.20 -19.90 -13.47
N GLY A 261 7.15 -18.57 -13.25
CA GLY A 261 8.29 -17.66 -13.23
C GLY A 261 7.76 -16.24 -13.43
N THR A 262 7.55 -15.52 -12.34
CA THR A 262 6.63 -14.37 -12.29
C THR A 262 7.05 -13.46 -11.14
N GLU A 263 6.82 -12.16 -11.29
CA GLU A 263 6.93 -11.18 -10.22
C GLU A 263 5.55 -10.73 -9.76
N PHE A 264 5.24 -10.89 -8.48
CA PHE A 264 3.93 -10.57 -7.92
C PHE A 264 3.99 -10.30 -6.42
N ASN A 265 3.00 -9.57 -5.90
CA ASN A 265 2.80 -9.35 -4.48
C ASN A 265 1.56 -10.11 -4.00
N VAL A 266 1.65 -10.75 -2.84
CA VAL A 266 0.52 -11.40 -2.16
C VAL A 266 0.36 -10.78 -0.79
N ARG A 267 -0.86 -10.35 -0.45
CA ARG A 267 -1.23 -9.87 0.87
C ARG A 267 -2.38 -10.68 1.44
N ASN A 268 -2.17 -11.25 2.61
CA ASN A 268 -3.13 -12.08 3.33
C ASN A 268 -2.93 -11.92 4.85
N TYR A 269 -3.25 -10.75 5.39
CA TYR A 269 -3.30 -10.55 6.83
C TYR A 269 -4.67 -10.96 7.37
N LYS A 270 -4.68 -11.56 8.56
CA LYS A 270 -5.93 -11.96 9.22
C LYS A 270 -6.86 -10.77 9.40
N LYS A 271 -8.13 -10.92 9.02
CA LYS A 271 -9.20 -9.89 9.05
C LYS A 271 -9.00 -8.75 8.04
N GLU A 272 -8.13 -8.90 7.07
CA GLU A 272 -7.96 -7.96 5.96
C GLU A 272 -8.43 -8.59 4.65
N ASN A 273 -8.67 -7.76 3.65
CA ASN A 273 -9.00 -8.23 2.31
C ASN A 273 -7.74 -8.84 1.66
N SER A 274 -7.76 -10.15 1.44
CA SER A 274 -6.70 -10.84 0.73
C SER A 274 -6.65 -10.43 -0.72
N HIS A 275 -5.45 -10.17 -1.24
CA HIS A 275 -5.27 -9.81 -2.64
C HIS A 275 -3.92 -10.27 -3.21
N VAL A 276 -3.90 -10.41 -4.53
CA VAL A 276 -2.70 -10.70 -5.32
C VAL A 276 -2.58 -9.65 -6.41
N THR A 277 -1.39 -9.06 -6.55
CA THR A 277 -1.06 -8.07 -7.58
C THR A 277 0.02 -8.62 -8.48
N LEU A 278 -0.21 -8.63 -9.79
CA LEU A 278 0.76 -9.09 -10.77
C LEU A 278 1.59 -7.93 -11.31
N ILE A 279 2.92 -8.07 -11.23
CA ILE A 279 3.89 -7.10 -11.72
C ILE A 279 4.41 -7.53 -13.11
N GLU A 280 4.93 -8.76 -13.23
CA GLU A 280 5.46 -9.28 -14.48
C GLU A 280 5.13 -10.77 -14.63
N GLY A 281 4.85 -11.21 -15.85
CA GLY A 281 4.57 -12.59 -16.19
C GLY A 281 3.07 -12.93 -16.21
N SER A 282 2.67 -14.05 -15.61
CA SER A 282 1.28 -14.51 -15.53
C SER A 282 1.04 -15.25 -14.22
N VAL A 283 -0.09 -14.98 -13.60
CA VAL A 283 -0.50 -15.59 -12.32
C VAL A 283 -1.89 -16.19 -12.45
N LYS A 284 -2.04 -17.47 -12.08
CA LYS A 284 -3.35 -18.05 -11.85
C LYS A 284 -3.67 -18.00 -10.36
N VAL A 285 -4.80 -17.38 -10.00
CA VAL A 285 -5.31 -17.32 -8.62
C VAL A 285 -6.57 -18.15 -8.51
N ASN A 286 -6.58 -19.05 -7.56
CA ASN A 286 -7.75 -19.84 -7.19
C ASN A 286 -8.27 -19.37 -5.85
N ASN A 287 -9.58 -19.23 -5.71
CA ASN A 287 -10.22 -19.14 -4.40
C ASN A 287 -10.37 -20.57 -3.86
N THR A 288 -9.86 -20.84 -2.65
CA THR A 288 -9.87 -22.20 -2.07
C THR A 288 -11.23 -22.59 -1.51
N ASP A 289 -12.13 -21.63 -1.30
CA ASP A 289 -13.43 -21.86 -0.66
C ASP A 289 -14.55 -22.21 -1.65
N ASN A 290 -14.39 -21.85 -2.95
CA ASN A 290 -15.48 -21.97 -3.92
C ASN A 290 -15.08 -22.34 -5.35
N GLU A 291 -13.89 -22.86 -5.59
CA GLU A 291 -13.36 -23.29 -6.90
C GLU A 291 -13.27 -22.17 -7.98
N HIS A 292 -13.58 -20.93 -7.67
CA HIS A 292 -13.40 -19.83 -8.62
C HIS A 292 -11.91 -19.60 -8.90
N SER A 293 -11.58 -19.38 -10.16
CA SER A 293 -10.21 -19.09 -10.56
C SER A 293 -10.14 -17.99 -11.60
N VAL A 294 -9.04 -17.24 -11.60
CA VAL A 294 -8.76 -16.19 -12.56
C VAL A 294 -7.29 -16.20 -12.93
N VAL A 295 -6.98 -15.76 -14.16
CA VAL A 295 -5.60 -15.52 -14.61
C VAL A 295 -5.43 -14.01 -14.74
N LEU A 296 -4.38 -13.50 -14.11
CA LEU A 296 -4.04 -12.08 -14.12
C LEU A 296 -3.03 -11.76 -15.24
N SER A 297 -3.18 -10.55 -15.77
CA SER A 297 -2.21 -9.87 -16.63
C SER A 297 -1.40 -8.85 -15.81
N PRO A 298 -0.18 -8.46 -16.23
CA PRO A 298 0.60 -7.43 -15.55
C PRO A 298 -0.18 -6.13 -15.37
N GLY A 299 -0.11 -5.54 -14.18
CA GLY A 299 -0.90 -4.37 -13.79
C GLY A 299 -2.25 -4.69 -13.16
N GLU A 300 -2.65 -5.96 -13.08
CA GLU A 300 -3.90 -6.36 -12.44
C GLU A 300 -3.72 -6.79 -10.99
N ASN A 301 -4.75 -6.48 -10.19
CA ASN A 301 -4.91 -6.94 -8.81
C ASN A 301 -6.21 -7.70 -8.67
N VAL A 302 -6.18 -8.86 -8.02
CA VAL A 302 -7.37 -9.64 -7.66
C VAL A 302 -7.56 -9.63 -6.15
N ARG A 303 -8.82 -9.57 -5.72
CA ARG A 303 -9.22 -9.72 -4.32
C ARG A 303 -10.47 -10.58 -4.19
N ILE A 304 -10.65 -11.19 -3.02
CA ILE A 304 -11.93 -11.85 -2.68
C ILE A 304 -12.95 -10.75 -2.36
N LEU A 305 -14.12 -10.82 -2.99
CA LEU A 305 -15.26 -9.94 -2.72
C LEU A 305 -16.13 -10.52 -1.60
N GLU A 306 -17.07 -9.73 -1.06
CA GLU A 306 -17.96 -10.14 0.02
C GLU A 306 -18.83 -11.35 -0.33
N ASP A 307 -19.16 -11.52 -1.61
CA ASP A 307 -19.90 -12.69 -2.13
C ASP A 307 -19.03 -13.93 -2.40
N GLY A 308 -17.73 -13.86 -2.08
CA GLY A 308 -16.73 -14.90 -2.32
C GLY A 308 -16.22 -14.98 -3.76
N SER A 309 -16.68 -14.14 -4.67
CA SER A 309 -16.16 -14.07 -6.03
C SER A 309 -14.77 -13.40 -6.08
N LEU A 310 -14.04 -13.59 -7.18
CA LEU A 310 -12.74 -12.96 -7.42
C LEU A 310 -12.94 -11.68 -8.26
N GLY A 311 -12.74 -10.52 -7.63
CA GLY A 311 -12.80 -9.23 -8.31
C GLY A 311 -11.45 -8.79 -8.82
N VAL A 312 -11.30 -8.64 -10.14
CA VAL A 312 -10.06 -8.16 -10.79
C VAL A 312 -10.20 -6.69 -11.15
N LYS A 313 -9.12 -5.92 -10.97
CA LYS A 313 -9.04 -4.52 -11.40
C LYS A 313 -7.60 -4.16 -11.81
N GLU A 314 -7.46 -3.25 -12.75
CA GLU A 314 -6.19 -2.57 -13.02
C GLU A 314 -5.82 -1.65 -11.86
N VAL A 315 -4.52 -1.63 -11.53
CA VAL A 315 -3.97 -0.85 -10.40
C VAL A 315 -2.62 -0.25 -10.79
N ASP A 316 -2.25 0.81 -10.06
CA ASP A 316 -0.86 1.22 -9.99
C ASP A 316 -0.10 0.23 -9.09
N VAL A 317 0.74 -0.61 -9.71
CA VAL A 317 1.48 -1.67 -9.01
C VAL A 317 2.44 -1.12 -7.96
N ASP A 318 2.92 0.11 -8.12
CA ASP A 318 3.81 0.78 -7.19
C ASP A 318 3.21 0.87 -5.80
N THR A 319 1.90 1.08 -5.69
CA THR A 319 1.15 1.06 -4.42
C THR A 319 1.34 -0.25 -3.63
N TYR A 320 1.64 -1.33 -4.32
CA TYR A 320 1.73 -2.67 -3.73
C TYR A 320 3.17 -3.18 -3.54
N ILE A 321 4.17 -2.46 -4.04
CA ILE A 321 5.57 -2.93 -4.03
C ILE A 321 6.57 -1.97 -3.39
N TYR A 322 6.30 -0.67 -3.30
CA TYR A 322 7.24 0.31 -2.72
C TYR A 322 7.58 0.06 -1.25
N TRP A 323 6.76 -0.73 -0.55
CA TRP A 323 7.09 -1.15 0.81
C TRP A 323 8.41 -1.94 0.87
N ARG A 324 8.74 -2.69 -0.18
CA ARG A 324 10.00 -3.43 -0.32
C ARG A 324 11.20 -2.50 -0.34
N ASP A 325 11.04 -1.34 -0.95
CA ASP A 325 12.09 -0.33 -1.11
C ASP A 325 12.12 0.67 0.07
N GLY A 326 11.38 0.39 1.16
CA GLY A 326 11.39 1.18 2.39
C GLY A 326 10.45 2.39 2.40
N TYR A 327 9.46 2.43 1.52
CA TYR A 327 8.52 3.54 1.44
C TYR A 327 7.08 3.12 1.78
N PHE A 328 6.33 4.07 2.29
CA PHE A 328 4.87 4.10 2.18
C PHE A 328 4.52 4.87 0.91
N TYR A 329 3.92 4.20 -0.04
CA TYR A 329 3.35 4.82 -1.23
C TYR A 329 1.92 4.31 -1.42
N PHE A 330 0.98 5.23 -1.36
CA PHE A 330 -0.43 4.92 -1.52
C PHE A 330 -1.05 5.91 -2.51
N ASP A 331 -1.68 5.40 -3.56
CA ASP A 331 -2.48 6.21 -4.48
C ASP A 331 -3.94 5.78 -4.39
N ASN A 332 -4.81 6.75 -4.09
CA ASN A 332 -6.25 6.53 -3.99
C ASN A 332 -6.67 5.40 -3.02
N MET A 333 -5.89 5.17 -1.96
CA MET A 333 -6.18 4.21 -0.90
C MET A 333 -7.06 4.82 0.18
N THR A 334 -7.84 4.00 0.89
CA THR A 334 -8.63 4.50 2.02
C THR A 334 -7.72 4.92 3.17
N PHE A 335 -8.14 5.91 3.94
CA PHE A 335 -7.38 6.33 5.11
C PHE A 335 -7.25 5.18 6.12
N ALA A 336 -8.27 4.35 6.24
CA ALA A 336 -8.23 3.13 7.05
C ALA A 336 -7.11 2.18 6.61
N ASP A 337 -7.00 1.86 5.31
CA ASP A 337 -5.96 0.96 4.79
C ASP A 337 -4.55 1.54 5.01
N ILE A 338 -4.37 2.86 4.76
CA ILE A 338 -3.11 3.56 5.01
C ILE A 338 -2.71 3.47 6.49
N MET A 339 -3.65 3.75 7.39
CA MET A 339 -3.40 3.72 8.83
C MET A 339 -3.16 2.31 9.36
N GLN A 340 -3.70 1.30 8.72
CA GLN A 340 -3.44 -0.09 9.07
C GLN A 340 -1.97 -0.47 8.77
N ASP A 341 -1.43 -0.04 7.64
CA ASP A 341 -0.03 -0.28 7.28
C ASP A 341 0.94 0.53 8.14
N ILE A 342 0.62 1.79 8.43
CA ILE A 342 1.37 2.64 9.35
C ILE A 342 1.35 2.04 10.76
N GLY A 343 0.17 1.62 11.24
CA GLY A 343 0.01 0.97 12.55
C GLY A 343 0.81 -0.33 12.66
N ARG A 344 0.84 -1.15 11.61
CA ARG A 344 1.62 -2.39 11.55
C ARG A 344 3.12 -2.13 11.54
N TRP A 345 3.57 -1.17 10.75
CA TRP A 345 4.99 -0.85 10.64
C TRP A 345 5.55 -0.27 11.93
N TYR A 346 4.90 0.76 12.48
CA TYR A 346 5.39 1.43 13.70
C TYR A 346 4.93 0.77 14.99
N ASN A 347 4.11 -0.29 14.90
CA ASN A 347 3.49 -0.98 16.05
C ASN A 347 2.76 -0.02 17.01
N VAL A 348 1.93 0.86 16.44
CA VAL A 348 1.11 1.82 17.17
C VAL A 348 -0.38 1.47 17.09
N ASN A 349 -1.15 1.88 18.09
CA ASN A 349 -2.60 1.80 18.02
C ASN A 349 -3.13 2.86 17.06
N VAL A 350 -4.23 2.54 16.37
CA VAL A 350 -4.94 3.48 15.49
C VAL A 350 -6.40 3.56 15.91
N VAL A 351 -6.85 4.78 16.16
CA VAL A 351 -8.18 5.08 16.66
C VAL A 351 -8.83 6.13 15.79
N PHE A 352 -10.02 5.83 15.27
CA PHE A 352 -10.86 6.77 14.55
C PHE A 352 -12.01 7.24 15.42
N ASP A 353 -12.17 8.56 15.58
CA ASP A 353 -13.31 9.17 16.25
C ASP A 353 -14.54 9.34 15.33
N ASP A 354 -14.36 9.13 14.03
CA ASP A 354 -15.40 9.25 13.02
C ASP A 354 -15.22 8.23 11.90
N ALA A 355 -16.16 7.29 11.79
CA ALA A 355 -16.14 6.23 10.76
C ALA A 355 -16.11 6.76 9.31
N ARG A 356 -16.65 7.98 9.07
CA ARG A 356 -16.68 8.58 7.73
C ARG A 356 -15.27 8.88 7.22
N VAL A 357 -14.37 9.27 8.12
CA VAL A 357 -12.98 9.60 7.77
C VAL A 357 -12.22 8.37 7.28
N MET A 358 -12.56 7.17 7.75
CA MET A 358 -11.93 5.91 7.35
C MET A 358 -11.97 5.68 5.84
N ASN A 359 -13.05 6.13 5.19
CA ASN A 359 -13.29 5.92 3.76
C ASN A 359 -12.71 7.03 2.85
N TYR A 360 -12.06 8.04 3.42
CA TYR A 360 -11.42 9.09 2.62
C TYR A 360 -10.30 8.47 1.78
N LYS A 361 -10.33 8.75 0.48
CA LYS A 361 -9.28 8.34 -0.44
C LYS A 361 -8.16 9.36 -0.41
N LEU A 362 -6.94 8.89 -0.16
CA LEU A 362 -5.76 9.71 -0.02
C LEU A 362 -4.65 9.20 -0.96
N ARG A 363 -3.79 10.14 -1.35
CA ARG A 363 -2.44 9.83 -1.83
C ARG A 363 -1.49 10.15 -0.68
N TYR A 364 -0.59 9.23 -0.37
CA TYR A 364 0.35 9.41 0.72
C TYR A 364 1.71 8.82 0.35
N PHE A 365 2.78 9.56 0.67
CA PHE A 365 4.15 9.11 0.46
C PHE A 365 5.01 9.48 1.66
N CYS A 366 5.80 8.52 2.17
CA CYS A 366 6.71 8.72 3.30
C CYS A 366 7.76 7.61 3.31
N LYS A 367 8.98 7.90 3.72
CA LYS A 367 9.96 6.85 4.05
C LYS A 367 9.57 6.19 5.37
N ARG A 368 9.76 4.87 5.44
CA ARG A 368 9.40 4.07 6.63
C ARG A 368 10.36 4.28 7.79
N ASP A 369 11.58 4.72 7.54
CA ASP A 369 12.62 4.97 8.54
C ASP A 369 12.56 6.37 9.18
N GLU A 370 11.75 7.29 8.65
CA GLU A 370 11.60 8.66 9.19
C GLU A 370 10.90 8.72 10.57
N GLY A 371 10.30 7.62 11.03
CA GLY A 371 9.60 7.55 12.31
C GLY A 371 8.11 7.91 12.24
N ILE A 372 7.37 7.49 13.29
CA ILE A 372 5.91 7.69 13.36
C ILE A 372 5.52 9.17 13.44
N GLU A 373 6.32 9.98 14.11
CA GLU A 373 6.09 11.42 14.28
C GLU A 373 6.04 12.11 12.92
N LYS A 374 7.01 11.79 12.05
CA LYS A 374 7.07 12.36 10.70
C LYS A 374 5.95 11.86 9.81
N ALA A 375 5.61 10.57 9.92
CA ALA A 375 4.47 10.01 9.22
C ALA A 375 3.15 10.70 9.62
N VAL A 376 2.94 10.98 10.90
CA VAL A 376 1.76 11.70 11.41
C VAL A 376 1.77 13.17 10.96
N GLU A 377 2.91 13.85 11.01
CA GLU A 377 3.06 15.24 10.53
C GLU A 377 2.62 15.37 9.07
N ARG A 378 3.06 14.46 8.19
CA ARG A 378 2.65 14.46 6.77
C ARG A 378 1.14 14.23 6.60
N LEU A 379 0.53 13.36 7.41
CA LEU A 379 -0.92 13.16 7.40
C LEU A 379 -1.68 14.42 7.84
N GLN A 380 -1.16 15.16 8.84
CA GLN A 380 -1.74 16.43 9.28
C GLN A 380 -1.70 17.50 8.16
N CYS A 381 -0.61 17.55 7.39
CA CYS A 381 -0.46 18.51 6.29
C CYS A 381 -1.53 18.32 5.20
N MET A 382 -2.10 17.11 5.05
CA MET A 382 -3.15 16.85 4.07
C MET A 382 -4.50 17.50 4.40
N LYS A 383 -4.69 17.98 5.63
CA LYS A 383 -5.89 18.71 6.12
C LYS A 383 -7.23 17.98 5.88
N LYS A 384 -7.20 16.66 5.72
CA LYS A 384 -8.41 15.83 5.52
C LYS A 384 -9.04 15.39 6.83
N ALA A 385 -8.23 15.28 7.88
CA ALA A 385 -8.63 14.95 9.24
C ALA A 385 -7.60 15.54 10.22
N LYS A 386 -8.00 15.71 11.48
CA LYS A 386 -7.07 16.06 12.54
C LYS A 386 -6.41 14.77 13.03
N VAL A 387 -5.13 14.61 12.76
CA VAL A 387 -4.33 13.44 13.20
C VAL A 387 -3.46 13.87 14.39
N SER A 388 -3.37 13.05 15.44
CA SER A 388 -2.47 13.32 16.59
C SER A 388 -1.86 12.02 17.07
N LEU A 389 -0.61 12.08 17.53
CA LEU A 389 0.07 10.99 18.21
C LEU A 389 0.07 11.28 19.70
N GLU A 390 -0.49 10.37 20.51
CA GLU A 390 -0.56 10.48 21.96
C GLU A 390 -0.04 9.17 22.57
N GLY A 391 1.19 9.20 23.11
CA GLY A 391 1.90 7.98 23.53
C GLY A 391 2.09 7.00 22.35
N ASN A 392 1.56 5.79 22.46
CA ASN A 392 1.63 4.77 21.40
C ASN A 392 0.32 4.68 20.58
N THR A 393 -0.44 5.77 20.48
CA THR A 393 -1.74 5.77 19.81
C THR A 393 -1.87 6.95 18.85
N VAL A 394 -2.23 6.66 17.60
CA VAL A 394 -2.59 7.67 16.60
C VAL A 394 -4.10 7.85 16.60
N TYR A 395 -4.55 9.04 16.91
CA TYR A 395 -5.95 9.45 16.88
C TYR A 395 -6.27 10.21 15.59
N ILE A 396 -7.38 9.84 14.94
CA ILE A 396 -7.87 10.46 13.71
C ILE A 396 -9.28 10.99 13.99
N ARG A 397 -9.41 12.33 13.95
CA ARG A 397 -10.60 13.10 14.38
C ARG A 397 -11.15 13.95 13.24
#